data_8d60a36bdf133971b9ba96c948472c62
#
_entry.id   8d60a36bdf133971b9ba96c948472c62
#
_cell.length_a   1.000
_cell.length_b   1.000
_cell.length_c   1.000
_cell.angle_alpha   90.00
_cell.angle_beta   90.00
_cell.angle_gamma   90.00
#
_symmetry.space_group_name_H-M   'P 1'
#
loop_
_entity.id
_entity.type
_entity.pdbx_description
1 polymer ?
#
loop_
_entity_poly.entity_id
_entity_poly.type
_entity_poly.pdbx_seq_one_letter_code
_entity_poly.pdbx_strand_id
1 'polypeptide(L)'
;MHSAFSSKLLALLAGVALAGAVHAEAITGPFAYPTGLLDAPATLTTPLGRDARIGKPRIVLENTRLEDLATMTGAVRLSEGDGVFRRDTICLSGTTHGKPTIAWFIATDSDFVTEVQLEWAGERTVPEFCRRLDAEHLPIQIGRIGLGMERALVNELLGPASYKDEAGWNYWFSQRFLRNERGLQELELNWLAVHYDVSGFVDQCFSSQVTNL
;
A
#
# COMPACT_ATOMS: atom_id res chain seq x y z
N MET A 1 84.62 -11.76 12.18
CA MET A 1 84.16 -10.74 13.13
C MET A 1 83.40 -9.66 12.35
N HIS A 2 82.10 -9.73 12.36
CA HIS A 2 81.18 -8.60 12.24
C HIS A 2 79.77 -9.14 12.28
N SER A 3 79.09 -8.88 13.40
CA SER A 3 77.74 -9.25 13.71
C SER A 3 76.77 -8.27 12.96
N ALA A 4 75.80 -8.78 12.22
CA ALA A 4 74.74 -7.99 11.64
C ALA A 4 73.43 -8.25 12.38
N PHE A 5 72.97 -7.27 13.14
CA PHE A 5 71.65 -7.20 13.78
C PHE A 5 70.57 -6.97 12.73
N SER A 6 69.65 -7.92 12.61
CA SER A 6 68.48 -7.78 11.75
C SER A 6 67.27 -7.36 12.59
N SER A 7 66.87 -6.08 12.47
CA SER A 7 65.67 -5.53 13.10
C SER A 7 64.45 -5.90 12.29
N LYS A 8 63.59 -6.80 12.81
CA LYS A 8 62.23 -7.04 12.23
C LYS A 8 61.27 -5.96 12.70
N LEU A 9 60.88 -5.12 11.80
CA LEU A 9 59.83 -4.14 12.01
C LEU A 9 58.48 -4.86 11.85
N LEU A 10 57.75 -5.07 12.94
CA LEU A 10 56.35 -5.58 12.94
C LEU A 10 55.44 -4.38 12.65
N ALA A 11 54.89 -4.29 11.44
CA ALA A 11 53.82 -3.34 11.10
C ALA A 11 52.48 -3.91 11.56
N LEU A 12 51.91 -3.34 12.63
CA LEU A 12 50.55 -3.62 13.11
C LEU A 12 49.58 -2.82 12.22
N LEU A 13 48.94 -3.48 11.28
CA LEU A 13 47.79 -2.93 10.52
C LEU A 13 46.54 -2.99 11.40
N ALA A 14 46.23 -1.88 12.08
CA ALA A 14 44.93 -1.70 12.74
C ALA A 14 43.86 -1.46 11.65
N GLY A 15 43.14 -2.52 11.28
CA GLY A 15 41.95 -2.42 10.42
C GLY A 15 40.84 -1.71 11.18
N VAL A 16 40.57 -0.46 10.87
CA VAL A 16 39.38 0.24 11.31
C VAL A 16 38.20 -0.29 10.49
N ALA A 17 37.42 -1.21 11.06
CA ALA A 17 36.14 -1.60 10.52
C ALA A 17 35.17 -0.41 10.65
N LEU A 18 34.97 0.34 9.57
CA LEU A 18 33.88 1.30 9.45
C LEU A 18 32.59 0.49 9.36
N ALA A 19 31.96 0.26 10.51
CA ALA A 19 30.57 -0.20 10.56
C ALA A 19 29.71 0.94 9.99
N GLY A 20 29.44 0.90 8.69
CA GLY A 20 28.46 1.77 8.06
C GLY A 20 27.12 1.51 8.74
N ALA A 21 26.59 2.49 9.47
CA ALA A 21 25.23 2.43 9.97
C ALA A 21 24.30 2.38 8.75
N VAL A 22 23.73 1.23 8.48
CA VAL A 22 22.65 1.09 7.50
C VAL A 22 21.46 1.83 8.10
N HIS A 23 21.25 3.08 7.67
CA HIS A 23 20.04 3.81 8.05
C HIS A 23 18.90 3.18 7.28
N ALA A 24 17.95 2.60 7.99
CA ALA A 24 16.71 2.14 7.40
C ALA A 24 16.03 3.34 6.71
N GLU A 25 15.66 3.17 5.44
CA GLU A 25 14.94 4.19 4.69
C GLU A 25 13.60 4.49 5.38
N ALA A 26 13.29 5.77 5.58
CA ALA A 26 12.05 6.18 6.20
C ALA A 26 10.91 6.15 5.15
N ILE A 27 9.76 5.57 5.51
CA ILE A 27 8.55 5.70 4.72
C ILE A 27 7.99 7.11 4.94
N THR A 28 7.85 7.88 3.88
CA THR A 28 7.39 9.28 3.94
C THR A 28 5.95 9.47 3.50
N GLY A 29 5.36 8.50 2.80
CA GLY A 29 4.00 8.57 2.27
C GLY A 29 3.55 7.29 1.58
N PRO A 30 2.38 7.33 0.94
CA PRO A 30 1.88 6.25 0.09
C PRO A 30 2.90 5.88 -1.00
N PHE A 31 2.93 4.61 -1.40
CA PHE A 31 3.79 4.20 -2.51
C PHE A 31 3.31 4.78 -3.85
N ALA A 32 4.20 4.83 -4.85
CA ALA A 32 3.86 5.30 -6.19
C ALA A 32 2.75 4.43 -6.81
N TYR A 33 1.89 5.07 -7.60
CA TYR A 33 0.83 4.36 -8.30
C TYR A 33 1.38 3.21 -9.15
N PRO A 34 0.67 2.07 -9.19
CA PRO A 34 0.98 1.01 -10.13
C PRO A 34 1.00 1.54 -11.58
N THR A 35 2.06 1.24 -12.33
CA THR A 35 2.34 1.87 -13.64
C THR A 35 1.31 1.52 -14.72
N GLY A 36 0.69 0.35 -14.64
CA GLY A 36 -0.29 -0.16 -15.62
C GLY A 36 -1.73 0.27 -15.36
N LEU A 37 -2.02 1.20 -14.44
CA LEU A 37 -3.40 1.60 -14.13
C LEU A 37 -4.18 2.10 -15.35
N LEU A 38 -3.53 2.90 -16.20
CA LEU A 38 -4.17 3.46 -17.40
C LEU A 38 -4.21 2.48 -18.57
N ASP A 39 -3.41 1.42 -18.53
CA ASP A 39 -3.30 0.41 -19.59
C ASP A 39 -4.19 -0.82 -19.33
N ALA A 40 -4.69 -0.95 -18.10
CA ALA A 40 -5.51 -2.10 -17.71
C ALA A 40 -6.86 -2.07 -18.43
N PRO A 41 -7.19 -3.07 -19.28
CA PRO A 41 -8.47 -3.15 -19.95
C PRO A 41 -9.60 -3.46 -18.94
N ALA A 42 -10.75 -2.79 -19.11
CA ALA A 42 -11.95 -3.10 -18.33
C ALA A 42 -12.53 -4.46 -18.77
N THR A 43 -12.41 -5.45 -17.91
CA THR A 43 -12.92 -6.81 -18.16
C THR A 43 -14.02 -7.24 -17.21
N LEU A 44 -14.25 -6.46 -16.15
CA LEU A 44 -15.22 -6.76 -15.12
C LEU A 44 -16.36 -5.75 -15.11
N THR A 45 -17.57 -6.23 -14.85
CA THR A 45 -18.76 -5.40 -14.63
C THR A 45 -19.05 -5.15 -13.15
N THR A 46 -18.41 -5.93 -12.28
CA THR A 46 -18.55 -5.82 -10.83
C THR A 46 -17.20 -5.46 -10.22
N PRO A 47 -17.10 -4.34 -9.50
CA PRO A 47 -15.85 -3.92 -8.87
C PRO A 47 -15.44 -4.90 -7.76
N LEU A 48 -14.17 -5.31 -7.75
CA LEU A 48 -13.60 -6.23 -6.76
C LEU A 48 -12.88 -5.51 -5.62
N GLY A 49 -12.37 -4.29 -5.86
CA GLY A 49 -11.66 -3.47 -4.89
C GLY A 49 -12.48 -2.34 -4.29
N ARG A 50 -13.81 -2.45 -4.23
CA ARG A 50 -14.70 -1.38 -3.79
C ARG A 50 -14.59 -1.04 -2.31
N ASP A 51 -14.11 -1.94 -1.49
CA ASP A 51 -14.03 -1.77 -0.04
C ASP A 51 -12.71 -2.28 0.54
N ALA A 52 -12.39 -1.74 1.70
CA ALA A 52 -11.35 -2.26 2.58
C ALA A 52 -11.96 -2.66 3.93
N ARG A 53 -11.23 -3.47 4.68
CA ARG A 53 -11.59 -3.86 6.05
C ARG A 53 -10.44 -3.58 6.99
N ILE A 54 -10.79 -3.08 8.18
CA ILE A 54 -9.87 -2.86 9.30
C ILE A 54 -10.39 -3.76 10.43
N GLY A 55 -9.97 -5.04 10.42
CA GLY A 55 -10.63 -6.06 11.22
C GLY A 55 -12.11 -6.22 10.81
N LYS A 56 -13.05 -5.86 11.72
CA LYS A 56 -14.50 -5.94 11.46
C LYS A 56 -15.06 -4.74 10.67
N PRO A 57 -14.68 -3.48 10.97
CA PRO A 57 -15.14 -2.31 10.22
C PRO A 57 -14.87 -2.40 8.72
N ARG A 58 -15.86 -1.97 7.94
CA ARG A 58 -15.81 -1.92 6.48
C ARG A 58 -15.74 -0.47 6.01
N ILE A 59 -14.75 -0.16 5.20
CA ILE A 59 -14.53 1.13 4.55
C ILE A 59 -14.92 0.97 3.09
N VAL A 60 -15.93 1.70 2.65
CA VAL A 60 -16.42 1.65 1.26
C VAL A 60 -15.92 2.88 0.53
N LEU A 61 -15.19 2.67 -0.58
CA LEU A 61 -14.67 3.76 -1.41
C LEU A 61 -15.82 4.64 -1.91
N GLU A 62 -15.59 5.94 -1.95
CA GLU A 62 -16.54 7.01 -2.29
C GLU A 62 -17.81 7.08 -1.40
N ASN A 63 -17.83 6.34 -0.29
CA ASN A 63 -18.96 6.32 0.65
C ASN A 63 -18.52 6.58 2.09
N THR A 64 -17.37 6.07 2.51
CA THR A 64 -16.84 6.31 3.86
C THR A 64 -16.05 7.60 3.88
N ARG A 65 -16.41 8.54 4.78
CA ARG A 65 -15.66 9.79 4.95
C ARG A 65 -14.32 9.50 5.62
N LEU A 66 -13.28 10.20 5.18
CA LEU A 66 -11.95 10.07 5.77
C LEU A 66 -11.95 10.53 7.25
N GLU A 67 -12.78 11.52 7.59
CA GLU A 67 -12.95 12.00 8.97
C GLU A 67 -13.58 10.94 9.88
N ASP A 68 -14.56 10.17 9.40
CA ASP A 68 -15.16 9.08 10.17
C ASP A 68 -14.11 7.99 10.46
N LEU A 69 -13.26 7.70 9.47
CA LEU A 69 -12.14 6.77 9.63
C LEU A 69 -11.11 7.30 10.63
N ALA A 70 -10.77 8.59 10.56
CA ALA A 70 -9.87 9.26 11.52
C ALA A 70 -10.40 9.12 12.96
N THR A 71 -11.68 9.43 13.14
CA THR A 71 -12.36 9.34 14.45
C THR A 71 -12.37 7.89 14.96
N MET A 72 -12.73 6.94 14.12
CA MET A 72 -12.81 5.52 14.48
C MET A 72 -11.44 4.94 14.91
N THR A 73 -10.38 5.35 14.22
CA THR A 73 -9.03 4.79 14.46
C THR A 73 -8.17 5.63 15.41
N GLY A 74 -8.55 6.87 15.65
CA GLY A 74 -7.71 7.86 16.34
C GLY A 74 -6.48 8.28 15.51
N ALA A 75 -6.53 8.14 14.19
CA ALA A 75 -5.46 8.51 13.29
C ALA A 75 -5.48 10.02 12.97
N VAL A 76 -4.30 10.54 12.63
CA VAL A 76 -4.15 11.93 12.18
C VAL A 76 -4.38 12.00 10.68
N ARG A 77 -5.18 12.98 10.24
CA ARG A 77 -5.34 13.32 8.83
C ARG A 77 -4.20 14.25 8.42
N LEU A 78 -3.52 13.89 7.36
CA LEU A 78 -2.49 14.69 6.69
C LEU A 78 -3.08 15.26 5.42
N SER A 79 -2.81 16.54 5.12
CA SER A 79 -3.34 17.23 3.94
C SER A 79 -2.18 17.78 3.12
N GLU A 80 -2.20 17.52 1.83
CA GLU A 80 -1.23 18.03 0.85
C GLU A 80 -1.97 18.62 -0.34
N GLY A 81 -1.38 19.70 -0.94
CA GLY A 81 -1.99 20.41 -2.07
C GLY A 81 -3.18 21.26 -1.71
N ASP A 82 -3.71 21.96 -2.71
CA ASP A 82 -4.84 22.90 -2.58
C ASP A 82 -5.86 22.71 -3.71
N GLY A 83 -7.12 23.05 -3.43
CA GLY A 83 -8.21 22.98 -4.41
C GLY A 83 -8.42 21.57 -4.95
N VAL A 84 -8.50 21.45 -6.28
CA VAL A 84 -8.69 20.17 -6.98
C VAL A 84 -7.48 19.22 -6.93
N PHE A 85 -6.33 19.71 -6.43
CA PHE A 85 -5.13 18.90 -6.22
C PHE A 85 -4.95 18.49 -4.76
N ARG A 86 -5.93 18.80 -3.89
CA ARG A 86 -5.88 18.42 -2.49
C ARG A 86 -5.94 16.92 -2.36
N ARG A 87 -5.02 16.39 -1.58
CA ARG A 87 -4.94 14.98 -1.21
C ARG A 87 -4.86 14.88 0.30
N ASP A 88 -5.84 14.24 0.88
CA ASP A 88 -5.87 13.98 2.32
C ASP A 88 -5.57 12.50 2.56
N THR A 89 -4.77 12.21 3.57
CA THR A 89 -4.33 10.85 3.85
C THR A 89 -4.45 10.51 5.33
N ILE A 90 -4.73 9.25 5.61
CA ILE A 90 -4.59 8.63 6.93
C ILE A 90 -3.65 7.45 6.79
N CYS A 91 -2.65 7.38 7.70
CA CYS A 91 -1.75 6.25 7.80
C CYS A 91 -2.12 5.39 9.00
N LEU A 92 -2.30 4.10 8.76
CA LEU A 92 -2.49 3.07 9.79
C LEU A 92 -1.34 2.07 9.72
N SER A 93 -0.91 1.57 10.87
CA SER A 93 0.12 0.55 10.96
C SER A 93 -0.30 -0.59 11.88
N GLY A 94 0.28 -1.75 11.68
CA GLY A 94 0.01 -2.92 12.50
C GLY A 94 1.02 -4.03 12.26
N THR A 95 0.68 -5.23 12.72
CA THR A 95 1.49 -6.42 12.48
C THR A 95 0.58 -7.51 11.94
N THR A 96 0.86 -7.99 10.73
CA THR A 96 0.14 -9.08 10.08
C THR A 96 1.14 -10.21 9.80
N HIS A 97 0.83 -11.45 10.18
CA HIS A 97 1.75 -12.60 10.06
C HIS A 97 3.16 -12.33 10.62
N GLY A 98 3.25 -11.58 11.73
CA GLY A 98 4.54 -11.24 12.36
C GLY A 98 5.36 -10.15 11.65
N LYS A 99 4.85 -9.58 10.55
CA LYS A 99 5.54 -8.53 9.78
C LYS A 99 4.85 -7.17 9.94
N PRO A 100 5.61 -6.07 10.05
CA PRO A 100 5.04 -4.73 10.08
C PRO A 100 4.27 -4.41 8.79
N THR A 101 3.03 -3.96 8.93
CA THR A 101 2.11 -3.61 7.84
C THR A 101 1.79 -2.13 7.91
N ILE A 102 1.66 -1.48 6.76
CA ILE A 102 1.20 -0.10 6.62
C ILE A 102 0.02 -0.09 5.66
N ALA A 103 -0.99 0.71 6.02
CA ALA A 103 -2.13 1.00 5.17
C ALA A 103 -2.34 2.52 5.06
N TRP A 104 -2.53 2.97 3.84
CA TRP A 104 -2.88 4.35 3.52
C TRP A 104 -4.31 4.40 3.03
N PHE A 105 -5.10 5.29 3.62
CA PHE A 105 -6.45 5.63 3.17
C PHE A 105 -6.41 7.06 2.65
N ILE A 106 -6.82 7.26 1.43
CA ILE A 106 -6.58 8.49 0.68
C ILE A 106 -7.92 9.02 0.16
N ALA A 107 -8.12 10.32 0.31
CA ALA A 107 -9.21 11.08 -0.27
C ALA A 107 -8.61 12.11 -1.24
N THR A 108 -8.94 12.00 -2.51
CA THR A 108 -8.47 12.90 -3.57
C THR A 108 -9.65 13.71 -4.05
N ASP A 109 -9.54 15.05 -4.00
CA ASP A 109 -10.57 16.00 -4.44
C ASP A 109 -11.97 15.76 -3.82
N SER A 110 -12.02 15.12 -2.67
CA SER A 110 -13.27 14.81 -1.96
C SER A 110 -13.02 14.65 -0.45
N ASP A 111 -14.11 14.51 0.32
CA ASP A 111 -14.03 14.13 1.74
C ASP A 111 -14.10 12.62 1.94
N PHE A 112 -14.35 11.86 0.88
CA PHE A 112 -14.52 10.41 0.95
C PHE A 112 -13.23 9.68 0.58
N VAL A 113 -13.02 8.51 1.19
CA VAL A 113 -11.91 7.63 0.81
C VAL A 113 -12.12 7.17 -0.63
N THR A 114 -11.19 7.52 -1.52
CA THR A 114 -11.19 7.13 -2.93
C THR A 114 -10.14 6.08 -3.26
N GLU A 115 -9.13 5.93 -2.38
CA GLU A 115 -8.03 4.99 -2.57
C GLU A 115 -7.63 4.32 -1.26
N VAL A 116 -7.14 3.10 -1.37
CA VAL A 116 -6.48 2.36 -0.28
C VAL A 116 -5.23 1.70 -0.81
N GLN A 117 -4.13 1.86 -0.06
CA GLN A 117 -2.86 1.19 -0.34
C GLN A 117 -2.46 0.37 0.88
N LEU A 118 -1.92 -0.83 0.65
CA LEU A 118 -1.50 -1.75 1.70
C LEU A 118 -0.15 -2.35 1.32
N GLU A 119 0.83 -2.30 2.22
CA GLU A 119 2.19 -2.79 1.98
C GLU A 119 2.86 -3.34 3.24
N TRP A 120 3.87 -4.18 3.05
CA TRP A 120 4.82 -4.47 4.13
C TRP A 120 5.78 -3.31 4.32
N ALA A 121 6.03 -2.92 5.57
CA ALA A 121 7.06 -1.92 5.86
C ALA A 121 8.46 -2.46 5.49
N GLY A 122 8.68 -3.77 5.55
CA GLY A 122 9.99 -4.37 5.37
C GLY A 122 10.97 -3.92 6.45
N GLU A 123 12.16 -3.49 6.03
CA GLU A 123 13.19 -2.91 6.90
C GLU A 123 13.06 -1.39 7.05
N ARG A 124 12.09 -0.77 6.38
CA ARG A 124 11.85 0.67 6.44
C ARG A 124 11.22 1.05 7.79
N THR A 125 11.51 2.26 8.24
CA THR A 125 10.92 2.79 9.47
C THR A 125 9.48 3.22 9.24
N VAL A 126 8.55 2.68 10.02
CA VAL A 126 7.14 3.12 10.04
C VAL A 126 7.09 4.54 10.61
N PRO A 127 6.45 5.51 9.91
CA PRO A 127 6.33 6.87 10.40
C PRO A 127 5.61 6.96 11.76
N GLU A 128 6.06 7.85 12.63
CA GLU A 128 5.44 8.06 13.95
C GLU A 128 3.99 8.56 13.86
N PHE A 129 3.64 9.27 12.80
CA PHE A 129 2.26 9.72 12.56
C PHE A 129 1.31 8.61 12.12
N CYS A 130 1.83 7.44 11.70
CA CYS A 130 1.00 6.29 11.41
C CYS A 130 0.39 5.73 12.68
N ARG A 131 -0.94 5.79 12.79
CA ARG A 131 -1.64 5.25 13.95
C ARG A 131 -1.47 3.74 14.02
N ARG A 132 -0.88 3.26 15.10
CA ARG A 132 -0.77 1.82 15.36
C ARG A 132 -2.12 1.26 15.80
N LEU A 133 -2.55 0.21 15.11
CA LEU A 133 -3.79 -0.50 15.38
C LEU A 133 -3.59 -1.62 16.40
N ASP A 134 -4.61 -1.85 17.21
CA ASP A 134 -4.70 -3.01 18.09
C ASP A 134 -5.07 -4.28 17.29
N ALA A 135 -4.83 -5.46 17.87
CA ALA A 135 -5.04 -6.74 17.22
C ALA A 135 -6.48 -6.97 16.72
N GLU A 136 -7.49 -6.37 17.37
CA GLU A 136 -8.91 -6.47 16.96
C GLU A 136 -9.22 -5.75 15.64
N HIS A 137 -8.38 -4.81 15.24
CA HIS A 137 -8.46 -4.07 13.98
C HIS A 137 -7.59 -4.69 12.87
N LEU A 138 -7.06 -5.87 13.09
CA LEU A 138 -6.24 -6.59 12.12
C LEU A 138 -6.92 -7.91 11.70
N PRO A 139 -6.62 -8.45 10.51
CA PRO A 139 -5.79 -7.85 9.46
C PRO A 139 -6.51 -6.71 8.73
N ILE A 140 -5.73 -5.84 8.06
CA ILE A 140 -6.27 -4.92 7.06
C ILE A 140 -6.33 -5.67 5.73
N GLN A 141 -7.42 -5.51 4.99
CA GLN A 141 -7.65 -6.15 3.69
C GLN A 141 -8.29 -5.16 2.71
N ILE A 142 -8.01 -5.32 1.42
CA ILE A 142 -8.70 -4.62 0.32
C ILE A 142 -9.60 -5.64 -0.38
N GLY A 143 -10.91 -5.43 -0.34
CA GLY A 143 -11.85 -6.45 -0.77
C GLY A 143 -11.68 -7.72 0.05
N ARG A 144 -11.22 -8.78 -0.63
CA ARG A 144 -10.90 -10.09 -0.03
C ARG A 144 -9.40 -10.36 0.08
N ILE A 145 -8.56 -9.38 -0.30
CA ILE A 145 -7.13 -9.55 -0.45
C ILE A 145 -6.40 -8.92 0.72
N GLY A 146 -5.44 -9.64 1.28
CA GLY A 146 -4.54 -9.19 2.32
C GLY A 146 -3.09 -9.55 2.01
N LEU A 147 -2.17 -8.88 2.69
CA LEU A 147 -0.74 -9.18 2.58
C LEU A 147 -0.44 -10.62 3.02
N GLY A 148 0.50 -11.26 2.33
CA GLY A 148 0.93 -12.63 2.58
C GLY A 148 0.00 -13.70 2.00
N MET A 149 -1.04 -13.35 1.26
CA MET A 149 -1.86 -14.32 0.54
C MET A 149 -1.09 -14.90 -0.65
N GLU A 150 -1.22 -16.19 -0.89
CA GLU A 150 -0.63 -16.85 -2.05
C GLU A 150 -1.34 -16.44 -3.34
N ARG A 151 -0.59 -16.31 -4.43
CA ARG A 151 -1.12 -15.98 -5.78
C ARG A 151 -2.22 -16.95 -6.22
N ALA A 152 -2.09 -18.24 -5.92
CA ALA A 152 -3.10 -19.23 -6.26
C ALA A 152 -4.45 -18.92 -5.60
N LEU A 153 -4.44 -18.54 -4.31
CA LEU A 153 -5.64 -18.17 -3.58
C LEU A 153 -6.25 -16.85 -4.09
N VAL A 154 -5.41 -15.86 -4.43
CA VAL A 154 -5.89 -14.61 -5.03
C VAL A 154 -6.60 -14.89 -6.37
N ASN A 155 -6.01 -15.73 -7.23
CA ASN A 155 -6.63 -16.12 -8.51
C ASN A 155 -7.93 -16.91 -8.31
N GLU A 156 -8.02 -17.75 -7.29
CA GLU A 156 -9.27 -18.45 -6.93
C GLU A 156 -10.35 -17.46 -6.51
N LEU A 157 -10.00 -16.43 -5.72
CA LEU A 157 -10.93 -15.46 -5.17
C LEU A 157 -11.43 -14.42 -6.20
N LEU A 158 -10.55 -14.00 -7.11
CA LEU A 158 -10.79 -12.87 -8.02
C LEU A 158 -10.95 -13.30 -9.48
N GLY A 159 -10.55 -14.51 -9.82
CA GLY A 159 -10.39 -14.93 -11.22
C GLY A 159 -9.10 -14.36 -11.84
N PRO A 160 -8.93 -14.54 -13.17
CA PRO A 160 -7.75 -14.06 -13.87
C PRO A 160 -7.70 -12.52 -13.85
N ALA A 161 -6.48 -11.96 -13.74
CA ALA A 161 -6.28 -10.53 -13.84
C ALA A 161 -6.64 -10.00 -15.23
N SER A 162 -7.17 -8.79 -15.31
CA SER A 162 -7.47 -8.09 -16.57
C SER A 162 -6.20 -7.76 -17.34
N TYR A 163 -5.12 -7.46 -16.62
CA TYR A 163 -3.84 -7.07 -17.16
C TYR A 163 -2.71 -7.39 -16.15
N LYS A 164 -1.50 -7.55 -16.67
CA LYS A 164 -0.28 -7.65 -15.86
C LYS A 164 0.79 -6.79 -16.52
N ASP A 165 1.40 -5.87 -15.75
CA ASP A 165 2.47 -5.02 -16.22
C ASP A 165 3.87 -5.64 -16.04
N GLU A 166 4.88 -4.94 -16.56
CA GLU A 166 6.29 -5.37 -16.48
C GLU A 166 6.86 -5.24 -15.07
N ALA A 167 6.29 -4.36 -14.23
CA ALA A 167 6.66 -4.20 -12.82
C ALA A 167 6.12 -5.32 -11.93
N GLY A 168 5.27 -6.21 -12.46
CA GLY A 168 4.74 -7.37 -11.75
C GLY A 168 3.37 -7.15 -11.12
N TRP A 169 2.76 -5.98 -11.29
CA TRP A 169 1.40 -5.73 -10.84
C TRP A 169 0.38 -6.50 -11.67
N ASN A 170 -0.62 -7.03 -11.01
CA ASN A 170 -1.76 -7.71 -11.61
C ASN A 170 -3.01 -6.89 -11.32
N TYR A 171 -3.79 -6.57 -12.36
CA TYR A 171 -4.91 -5.63 -12.30
C TYR A 171 -6.24 -6.34 -12.52
N TRP A 172 -7.24 -6.00 -11.71
CA TRP A 172 -8.65 -6.29 -11.89
C TRP A 172 -9.37 -4.96 -12.05
N PHE A 173 -9.75 -4.65 -13.28
CA PHE A 173 -10.37 -3.37 -13.62
C PHE A 173 -11.81 -3.57 -14.03
N SER A 174 -12.71 -2.81 -13.41
CA SER A 174 -14.12 -2.77 -13.75
C SER A 174 -14.54 -1.37 -14.19
N GLN A 175 -15.45 -1.34 -15.16
CA GLN A 175 -16.11 -0.14 -15.64
C GLN A 175 -17.60 -0.43 -15.75
N ARG A 176 -18.42 0.45 -15.19
CA ARG A 176 -19.87 0.34 -15.32
C ARG A 176 -20.54 1.70 -15.30
N PHE A 177 -21.72 1.75 -15.93
CA PHE A 177 -22.59 2.91 -15.87
C PHE A 177 -23.61 2.73 -14.76
N LEU A 178 -23.73 3.74 -13.90
CA LEU A 178 -24.71 3.85 -12.85
C LEU A 178 -25.74 4.92 -13.20
N ARG A 179 -26.92 4.88 -12.60
CA ARG A 179 -27.85 6.00 -12.60
C ARG A 179 -27.91 6.57 -11.20
N ASN A 180 -27.64 7.87 -11.09
CA ASN A 180 -27.78 8.55 -9.80
C ASN A 180 -29.25 8.85 -9.48
N GLU A 181 -29.51 9.42 -8.31
CA GLU A 181 -30.85 9.76 -7.85
C GLU A 181 -31.59 10.75 -8.76
N ARG A 182 -30.86 11.53 -9.58
CA ARG A 182 -31.42 12.47 -10.57
C ARG A 182 -31.68 11.81 -11.92
N GLY A 183 -31.40 10.50 -12.04
CA GLY A 183 -31.54 9.76 -13.30
C GLY A 183 -30.42 9.99 -14.31
N LEU A 184 -29.39 10.77 -13.95
CA LEU A 184 -28.21 11.00 -14.79
C LEU A 184 -27.32 9.75 -14.80
N GLN A 185 -26.66 9.54 -15.92
CA GLN A 185 -25.74 8.42 -16.08
C GLN A 185 -24.35 8.83 -15.55
N GLU A 186 -23.78 8.03 -14.68
CA GLU A 186 -22.45 8.19 -14.12
C GLU A 186 -21.59 7.02 -14.53
N LEU A 187 -20.30 7.28 -14.76
CA LEU A 187 -19.30 6.26 -15.06
C LEU A 187 -18.49 5.94 -13.79
N GLU A 188 -18.66 4.74 -13.27
CA GLU A 188 -17.84 4.24 -12.17
C GLU A 188 -16.67 3.41 -12.72
N LEU A 189 -15.47 3.78 -12.33
CA LEU A 189 -14.21 3.06 -12.59
C LEU A 189 -13.66 2.54 -11.26
N ASN A 190 -13.29 1.26 -11.21
CA ASN A 190 -12.68 0.68 -10.03
C ASN A 190 -11.48 -0.20 -10.41
N TRP A 191 -10.35 0.07 -9.81
CA TRP A 191 -9.12 -0.70 -9.93
C TRP A 191 -8.84 -1.44 -8.63
N LEU A 192 -8.45 -2.69 -8.76
CA LEU A 192 -7.75 -3.46 -7.76
C LEU A 192 -6.45 -3.93 -8.37
N ALA A 193 -5.32 -3.58 -7.77
CA ALA A 193 -4.00 -4.01 -8.22
C ALA A 193 -3.27 -4.76 -7.09
N VAL A 194 -2.63 -5.88 -7.44
CA VAL A 194 -1.91 -6.73 -6.51
C VAL A 194 -0.52 -7.01 -7.04
N HIS A 195 0.49 -6.75 -6.23
CA HIS A 195 1.87 -7.12 -6.47
C HIS A 195 2.24 -8.33 -5.61
N TYR A 196 3.15 -9.17 -6.13
CA TYR A 196 3.62 -10.36 -5.44
C TYR A 196 5.13 -10.32 -5.32
N ASP A 197 5.63 -10.73 -4.16
CA ASP A 197 7.05 -10.97 -3.96
C ASP A 197 7.57 -12.12 -4.84
N VAL A 198 8.88 -12.33 -4.81
CA VAL A 198 9.56 -13.39 -5.57
C VAL A 198 9.08 -14.81 -5.20
N SER A 199 8.50 -14.98 -4.02
CA SER A 199 7.94 -16.25 -3.52
C SER A 199 6.47 -16.44 -3.90
N GLY A 200 5.84 -15.43 -4.54
CA GLY A 200 4.45 -15.47 -5.00
C GLY A 200 3.42 -15.10 -3.94
N PHE A 201 3.82 -14.44 -2.87
CA PHE A 201 2.92 -13.91 -1.85
C PHE A 201 2.64 -12.42 -2.09
N VAL A 202 1.43 -11.97 -1.78
CA VAL A 202 1.03 -10.56 -1.87
C VAL A 202 1.90 -9.73 -0.93
N ASP A 203 2.66 -8.79 -1.47
CA ASP A 203 3.49 -7.85 -0.73
C ASP A 203 3.01 -6.41 -0.82
N GLN A 204 2.24 -6.06 -1.86
CA GLN A 204 1.54 -4.79 -1.97
C GLN A 204 0.16 -4.99 -2.59
N CYS A 205 -0.79 -4.15 -2.17
CA CYS A 205 -2.14 -4.13 -2.72
C CYS A 205 -2.64 -2.69 -2.81
N PHE A 206 -3.32 -2.37 -3.90
CA PHE A 206 -3.86 -1.04 -4.19
C PHE A 206 -5.30 -1.18 -4.64
N SER A 207 -6.16 -0.27 -4.20
CA SER A 207 -7.47 -0.09 -4.82
C SER A 207 -7.83 1.38 -4.94
N SER A 208 -8.48 1.73 -6.04
CA SER A 208 -9.03 3.06 -6.28
C SER A 208 -10.41 2.96 -6.93
N GLN A 209 -11.26 3.93 -6.62
CA GLN A 209 -12.55 4.11 -7.26
C GLN A 209 -12.76 5.57 -7.60
N VAL A 210 -13.30 5.80 -8.80
CA VAL A 210 -13.67 7.13 -9.31
C VAL A 210 -15.02 7.01 -9.99
N THR A 211 -15.97 7.86 -9.58
CA THR A 211 -17.27 8.01 -10.23
C THR A 211 -17.38 9.40 -10.83
N ASN A 212 -17.59 9.48 -12.13
CA ASN A 212 -17.71 10.72 -12.89
C ASN A 212 -19.06 10.82 -13.58
N LEU A 213 -19.58 12.06 -13.68
CA LEU A 213 -20.77 12.41 -14.46
C LEU A 213 -20.48 12.40 -15.96
#